data_dbc6c87dcaba1e15e37bb2d75cccb240
#
_entry.id   dbc6c87dcaba1e15e37bb2d75cccb240
#
_cell.length_a   1.000
_cell.length_b   1.000
_cell.length_c   1.000
_cell.angle_alpha   90.00
_cell.angle_beta   90.00
_cell.angle_gamma   90.00
#
_symmetry.space_group_name_H-M   'P 1'
#
loop_
_entity.id
_entity.type
_entity.pdbx_description
1 polymer ?
#
loop_
_entity_poly.entity_id
_entity_poly.type
_entity_poly.pdbx_seq_one_letter_code
_entity_poly.pdbx_strand_id
1 'polypeptide(L)'
;YTQAVSYEEGVEEAQYVLKNIADYKISYPVVIDTEKMEADGARANDISNEERTDAIVGFCDTIKDAGYTPMIYANRNWYAQNLDMDRLGDYQLWLAQYSNVPDFPYLFTGWQYTSEGSVPGISGSVDIDVWMK
;
A
#
# COMPACT_ATOMS: atom_id res chain seq x y z
N TYR A 1 0.03 3.67 7.24
CA TYR A 1 0.24 4.82 6.33
C TYR A 1 1.70 5.21 6.33
N THR A 2 2.36 5.19 5.15
CA THR A 2 3.74 5.69 5.05
C THR A 2 3.80 7.21 5.16
N GLN A 3 4.85 7.71 5.80
CA GLN A 3 5.24 9.11 5.80
C GLN A 3 6.68 9.30 5.29
N ALA A 4 7.25 8.25 4.71
CA ALA A 4 8.56 8.26 4.09
C ALA A 4 8.59 9.22 2.88
N VAL A 5 9.65 10.00 2.77
CA VAL A 5 9.86 11.00 1.72
C VAL A 5 11.11 10.73 0.89
N SER A 6 11.81 9.62 1.14
CA SER A 6 12.97 9.17 0.39
C SER A 6 13.09 7.65 0.39
N TYR A 7 13.96 7.12 -0.48
CA TYR A 7 14.30 5.68 -0.51
C TYR A 7 14.76 5.18 0.87
N GLU A 8 15.67 5.91 1.51
CA GLU A 8 16.25 5.55 2.81
C GLU A 8 15.18 5.48 3.91
N GLU A 9 14.25 6.42 3.92
CA GLU A 9 13.14 6.39 4.88
C GLU A 9 12.18 5.22 4.61
N GLY A 10 11.94 4.86 3.35
CA GLY A 10 11.23 3.64 2.99
C GLY A 10 11.90 2.38 3.54
N VAL A 11 13.23 2.30 3.43
CA VAL A 11 14.03 1.22 4.04
C VAL A 11 13.88 1.21 5.57
N GLU A 12 13.93 2.36 6.22
CA GLU A 12 13.77 2.46 7.68
C GLU A 12 12.38 2.00 8.14
N GLU A 13 11.32 2.40 7.45
CA GLU A 13 9.95 1.91 7.73
C GLU A 13 9.85 0.39 7.57
N ALA A 14 10.42 -0.17 6.50
CA ALA A 14 10.45 -1.62 6.29
C ALA A 14 11.21 -2.36 7.41
N GLN A 15 12.38 -1.85 7.82
CA GLN A 15 13.16 -2.42 8.92
C GLN A 15 12.37 -2.39 10.25
N TYR A 16 11.62 -1.30 10.49
CA TYR A 16 10.74 -1.21 11.65
C TYR A 16 9.64 -2.28 11.61
N VAL A 17 8.99 -2.48 10.44
CA VAL A 17 7.99 -3.54 10.27
C VAL A 17 8.62 -4.91 10.50
N LEU A 18 9.75 -5.22 9.85
CA LEU A 18 10.45 -6.51 9.98
C LEU A 18 10.79 -6.83 11.44
N LYS A 19 11.25 -5.85 12.20
CA LYS A 19 11.52 -6.01 13.64
C LYS A 19 10.26 -6.39 14.42
N ASN A 20 9.12 -5.81 14.08
CA ASN A 20 7.85 -6.03 14.80
C ASN A 20 7.18 -7.36 14.43
N ILE A 21 7.44 -7.89 13.23
CA ILE A 21 6.85 -9.16 12.77
C ILE A 21 7.77 -10.37 12.96
N ALA A 22 8.98 -10.17 13.48
CA ALA A 22 10.01 -11.22 13.57
C ALA A 22 9.56 -12.49 14.32
N ASP A 23 8.71 -12.34 15.33
CA ASP A 23 8.21 -13.45 16.15
C ASP A 23 6.91 -14.07 15.61
N TYR A 24 6.42 -13.60 14.46
CA TYR A 24 5.15 -14.04 13.89
C TYR A 24 5.35 -14.80 12.58
N LYS A 25 4.50 -15.79 12.35
CA LYS A 25 4.43 -16.47 11.06
C LYS A 25 3.53 -15.67 10.11
N ILE A 26 4.16 -14.89 9.25
CA ILE A 26 3.45 -14.10 8.23
C ILE A 26 3.36 -14.92 6.94
N SER A 27 2.15 -15.12 6.43
CA SER A 27 1.86 -15.86 5.20
C SER A 27 1.17 -15.02 4.12
N TYR A 28 0.76 -13.82 4.45
CA TYR A 28 0.22 -12.81 3.52
C TYR A 28 1.25 -11.74 3.24
N PRO A 29 1.08 -10.93 2.18
CA PRO A 29 1.99 -9.85 1.87
C PRO A 29 2.14 -8.85 3.02
N VAL A 30 3.32 -8.23 3.10
CA VAL A 30 3.58 -7.05 3.94
C VAL A 30 3.27 -5.81 3.12
N VAL A 31 2.37 -4.98 3.60
CA VAL A 31 1.78 -3.89 2.83
C VAL A 31 2.35 -2.56 3.23
N ILE A 32 2.74 -1.74 2.24
CA ILE A 32 2.92 -0.30 2.39
C ILE A 32 1.66 0.41 1.92
N ASP A 33 1.07 1.22 2.79
CA ASP A 33 -0.13 2.00 2.53
C ASP A 33 0.28 3.43 2.17
N THR A 34 0.00 3.84 0.94
CA THR A 34 0.32 5.18 0.42
C THR A 34 -0.92 5.88 -0.08
N GLU A 35 -1.31 6.93 0.60
CA GLU A 35 -2.45 7.76 0.26
C GLU A 35 -2.34 9.17 0.86
N LYS A 36 -3.22 10.07 0.46
CA LYS A 36 -3.30 11.39 1.06
C LYS A 36 -3.77 11.29 2.51
N MET A 37 -3.00 11.83 3.42
CA MET A 37 -3.36 11.91 4.83
C MET A 37 -4.01 13.25 5.16
N GLU A 38 -5.17 13.21 5.81
CA GLU A 38 -5.87 14.41 6.31
C GLU A 38 -5.38 14.77 7.73
N ALA A 39 -4.06 14.82 7.92
CA ALA A 39 -3.45 15.14 9.20
C ALA A 39 -2.49 16.32 9.06
N ASP A 40 -2.45 17.19 10.07
CA ASP A 40 -1.48 18.29 10.14
C ASP A 40 -0.06 17.71 10.17
N GLY A 41 0.79 18.21 9.27
CA GLY A 41 2.18 17.76 9.19
C GLY A 41 2.39 16.44 8.45
N ALA A 42 1.40 15.97 7.69
CA ALA A 42 1.55 14.80 6.80
C ALA A 42 2.54 15.10 5.67
N ARG A 43 3.81 14.87 5.94
CA ARG A 43 4.96 15.26 5.10
C ARG A 43 5.00 14.57 3.75
N ALA A 44 4.45 13.37 3.63
CA ALA A 44 4.38 12.63 2.36
C ALA A 44 3.31 13.16 1.38
N ASN A 45 2.47 14.11 1.79
CA ASN A 45 1.47 14.68 0.88
C ASN A 45 2.09 15.58 -0.21
N ASP A 46 3.15 16.32 0.13
CA ASP A 46 3.67 17.43 -0.68
C ASP A 46 5.01 17.11 -1.36
N ILE A 47 5.36 15.84 -1.46
CA ILE A 47 6.56 15.37 -2.17
C ILE A 47 6.25 15.06 -3.65
N SER A 48 7.28 15.02 -4.47
CA SER A 48 7.17 14.64 -5.88
C SER A 48 6.78 13.16 -6.06
N ASN A 49 6.30 12.80 -7.25
CA ASN A 49 6.02 11.40 -7.60
C ASN A 49 7.29 10.55 -7.54
N GLU A 50 8.42 11.12 -7.92
CA GLU A 50 9.73 10.45 -7.88
C GLU A 50 10.11 10.10 -6.44
N GLU A 51 10.11 11.07 -5.51
CA GLU A 51 10.44 10.86 -4.10
C GLU A 51 9.49 9.85 -3.44
N ARG A 52 8.18 9.94 -3.74
CA ARG A 52 7.19 8.99 -3.23
C ARG A 52 7.43 7.58 -3.75
N THR A 53 7.72 7.46 -5.04
CA THR A 53 8.02 6.15 -5.65
C THR A 53 9.31 5.58 -5.10
N ASP A 54 10.35 6.39 -4.89
CA ASP A 54 11.61 5.98 -4.26
C ASP A 54 11.37 5.40 -2.85
N ALA A 55 10.56 6.06 -2.05
CA ALA A 55 10.20 5.57 -0.71
C ALA A 55 9.50 4.21 -0.75
N ILE A 56 8.56 4.03 -1.68
CA ILE A 56 7.85 2.76 -1.89
C ILE A 56 8.81 1.66 -2.34
N VAL A 57 9.70 1.95 -3.28
CA VAL A 57 10.72 0.99 -3.76
C VAL A 57 11.65 0.58 -2.62
N GLY A 58 12.13 1.54 -1.82
CA GLY A 58 12.98 1.26 -0.65
C GLY A 58 12.31 0.32 0.35
N PHE A 59 11.03 0.54 0.64
CA PHE A 59 10.24 -0.34 1.48
C PHE A 59 10.09 -1.74 0.85
N CYS A 60 9.60 -1.81 -0.37
CA CYS A 60 9.27 -3.06 -1.05
C CYS A 60 10.50 -3.94 -1.27
N ASP A 61 11.63 -3.38 -1.70
CA ASP A 61 12.88 -4.11 -1.87
C ASP A 61 13.37 -4.67 -0.54
N THR A 62 13.33 -3.89 0.53
CA THR A 62 13.75 -4.34 1.87
C THR A 62 12.87 -5.50 2.38
N ILE A 63 11.56 -5.44 2.18
CA ILE A 63 10.62 -6.53 2.53
C ILE A 63 10.90 -7.78 1.70
N LYS A 64 11.14 -7.62 0.39
CA LYS A 64 11.45 -8.71 -0.54
C LYS A 64 12.78 -9.39 -0.19
N ASP A 65 13.82 -8.62 0.10
CA ASP A 65 15.14 -9.12 0.49
C ASP A 65 15.10 -9.90 1.82
N ALA A 66 14.17 -9.56 2.69
CA ALA A 66 13.92 -10.30 3.93
C ALA A 66 13.09 -11.58 3.73
N GLY A 67 12.70 -11.91 2.49
CA GLY A 67 11.98 -13.13 2.14
C GLY A 67 10.46 -13.05 2.27
N TYR A 68 9.90 -11.85 2.46
CA TYR A 68 8.46 -11.60 2.47
C TYR A 68 7.98 -11.10 1.10
N THR A 69 6.69 -11.20 0.85
CA THR A 69 6.06 -10.62 -0.33
C THR A 69 5.65 -9.18 -0.05
N PRO A 70 6.22 -8.17 -0.72
CA PRO A 70 5.77 -6.80 -0.58
C PRO A 70 4.47 -6.56 -1.37
N MET A 71 3.65 -5.65 -0.89
CA MET A 71 2.43 -5.20 -1.56
C MET A 71 2.22 -3.71 -1.32
N ILE A 72 1.69 -3.02 -2.31
CA ILE A 72 1.40 -1.60 -2.26
C ILE A 72 -0.13 -1.45 -2.20
N TYR A 73 -0.64 -0.70 -1.20
CA TYR A 73 -2.02 -0.26 -1.15
C TYR A 73 -2.11 1.21 -1.54
N ALA A 74 -2.99 1.50 -2.46
CA ALA A 74 -3.39 2.86 -2.82
C ALA A 74 -4.76 2.87 -3.49
N ASN A 75 -5.41 4.04 -3.52
CA ASN A 75 -6.58 4.20 -4.36
C ASN A 75 -6.18 4.41 -5.83
N ARG A 76 -7.15 4.16 -6.73
CA ARG A 76 -6.98 4.25 -8.18
C ARG A 76 -6.34 5.56 -8.65
N ASN A 77 -6.82 6.68 -8.12
CA ASN A 77 -6.32 8.01 -8.53
C ASN A 77 -4.91 8.27 -8.01
N TRP A 78 -4.59 7.79 -6.81
CA TRP A 78 -3.26 7.92 -6.23
C TRP A 78 -2.23 7.17 -7.05
N TYR A 79 -2.52 5.93 -7.45
CA TYR A 79 -1.68 5.18 -8.40
C TYR A 79 -1.44 5.95 -9.71
N ALA A 80 -2.50 6.52 -10.29
CA ALA A 80 -2.41 7.15 -11.61
C ALA A 80 -1.73 8.53 -11.60
N GLN A 81 -1.79 9.25 -10.49
CA GLN A 81 -1.39 10.66 -10.44
C GLN A 81 -0.15 10.93 -9.59
N ASN A 82 0.16 10.04 -8.64
CA ASN A 82 1.16 10.29 -7.61
C ASN A 82 2.30 9.27 -7.58
N LEU A 83 2.25 8.23 -8.42
CA LEU A 83 3.24 7.15 -8.47
C LEU A 83 3.75 6.94 -9.90
N ASP A 84 5.02 6.57 -10.02
CA ASP A 84 5.62 6.08 -11.26
C ASP A 84 5.38 4.57 -11.37
N MET A 85 4.30 4.19 -12.05
CA MET A 85 3.88 2.80 -12.17
C MET A 85 4.84 1.92 -12.97
N ASP A 86 5.67 2.49 -13.84
CA ASP A 86 6.67 1.74 -14.60
C ASP A 86 7.75 1.14 -13.68
N ARG A 87 7.96 1.73 -12.53
CA ARG A 87 8.92 1.28 -11.51
C ARG A 87 8.33 0.30 -10.49
N LEU A 88 7.02 0.16 -10.45
CA LEU A 88 6.29 -0.61 -9.44
C LEU A 88 5.72 -1.94 -9.94
N GLY A 89 5.91 -2.26 -11.24
CA GLY A 89 5.29 -3.41 -11.90
C GLY A 89 5.66 -4.79 -11.35
N ASP A 90 6.73 -4.90 -10.59
CA ASP A 90 7.20 -6.16 -9.98
C ASP A 90 6.58 -6.45 -8.59
N TYR A 91 5.84 -5.49 -8.03
CA TYR A 91 5.21 -5.64 -6.73
C TYR A 91 3.72 -5.95 -6.85
N GLN A 92 3.18 -6.64 -5.84
CA GLN A 92 1.74 -6.86 -5.78
C GLN A 92 1.00 -5.56 -5.45
N LEU A 93 -0.16 -5.37 -6.06
CA LEU A 93 -0.99 -4.19 -5.83
C LEU A 93 -2.29 -4.57 -5.12
N TRP A 94 -2.67 -3.76 -4.14
CA TRP A 94 -3.97 -3.76 -3.49
C TRP A 94 -4.68 -2.45 -3.84
N LEU A 95 -5.65 -2.56 -4.73
CA LEU A 95 -6.38 -1.44 -5.28
C LEU A 95 -7.56 -1.06 -4.39
N ALA A 96 -7.66 0.19 -4.00
CA ALA A 96 -8.91 0.77 -3.49
C ALA A 96 -9.64 1.51 -4.62
N GLN A 97 -10.78 0.96 -5.01
CA GLN A 97 -11.67 1.58 -5.97
C GLN A 97 -13.11 1.17 -5.66
N TYR A 98 -13.89 2.09 -5.12
CA TYR A 98 -15.27 1.84 -4.68
C TYR A 98 -16.22 1.90 -5.87
N SER A 99 -16.36 0.76 -6.55
CA SER A 99 -17.16 0.60 -7.76
C SER A 99 -17.61 -0.86 -7.90
N ASN A 100 -18.59 -1.11 -8.78
CA ASN A 100 -19.01 -2.47 -9.08
C ASN A 100 -18.05 -3.23 -10.00
N VAL A 101 -17.26 -2.49 -10.79
CA VAL A 101 -16.27 -3.03 -11.72
C VAL A 101 -15.06 -2.08 -11.70
N PRO A 102 -13.85 -2.59 -11.39
CA PRO A 102 -12.66 -1.77 -11.43
C PRO A 102 -12.26 -1.47 -12.89
N ASP A 103 -11.79 -0.24 -13.13
CA ASP A 103 -11.27 0.21 -14.42
C ASP A 103 -9.75 0.51 -14.37
N PHE A 104 -9.05 -0.09 -13.42
CA PHE A 104 -7.63 0.06 -13.21
C PHE A 104 -6.83 -0.75 -14.25
N PRO A 105 -5.86 -0.14 -14.98
CA PRO A 105 -5.23 -0.77 -16.13
C PRO A 105 -4.10 -1.76 -15.78
N TYR A 106 -3.69 -1.87 -14.52
CA TYR A 106 -2.63 -2.75 -14.07
C TYR A 106 -3.18 -3.99 -13.36
N LEU A 107 -2.41 -5.06 -13.32
CA LEU A 107 -2.76 -6.26 -12.55
C LEU A 107 -2.72 -5.95 -11.05
N PHE A 108 -3.71 -6.38 -10.31
CA PHE A 108 -3.80 -6.25 -8.86
C PHE A 108 -4.26 -7.57 -8.23
N THR A 109 -3.81 -7.81 -7.01
CA THR A 109 -4.11 -9.03 -6.25
C THR A 109 -5.21 -8.81 -5.22
N GLY A 110 -5.25 -7.64 -4.62
CA GLY A 110 -6.29 -7.21 -3.68
C GLY A 110 -7.16 -6.11 -4.28
N TRP A 111 -8.46 -6.15 -3.99
CA TRP A 111 -9.40 -5.08 -4.36
C TRP A 111 -10.33 -4.75 -3.21
N GLN A 112 -10.15 -3.56 -2.64
CA GLN A 112 -11.09 -2.95 -1.72
C GLN A 112 -12.18 -2.26 -2.52
N TYR A 113 -13.39 -2.84 -2.52
CA TYR A 113 -14.47 -2.38 -3.40
C TYR A 113 -15.49 -1.49 -2.69
N THR A 114 -15.46 -1.41 -1.36
CA THR A 114 -16.30 -0.52 -0.56
C THR A 114 -15.67 -0.24 0.79
N SER A 115 -15.93 0.96 1.33
CA SER A 115 -15.67 1.35 2.72
C SER A 115 -16.97 1.45 3.55
N GLU A 116 -18.11 1.03 2.99
CA GLU A 116 -19.42 1.12 3.63
C GLU A 116 -20.05 -0.27 3.82
N GLY A 117 -19.22 -1.29 3.95
CA GLY A 117 -19.67 -2.66 4.20
C GLY A 117 -20.29 -2.85 5.58
N SER A 118 -21.06 -3.91 5.74
CA SER A 118 -21.66 -4.32 7.02
C SER A 118 -21.31 -5.76 7.32
N VAL A 119 -20.77 -6.00 8.51
CA VAL A 119 -20.39 -7.34 8.99
C VAL A 119 -21.08 -7.61 10.33
N PRO A 120 -21.75 -8.77 10.49
CA PRO A 120 -22.38 -9.12 11.75
C PRO A 120 -21.39 -9.09 12.93
N GLY A 121 -21.76 -8.38 13.99
CA GLY A 121 -20.94 -8.24 15.20
C GLY A 121 -20.05 -6.98 15.21
N ILE A 122 -20.00 -6.21 14.12
CA ILE A 122 -19.33 -4.93 14.05
C ILE A 122 -20.36 -3.82 13.87
N SER A 123 -20.31 -2.80 14.72
CA SER A 123 -21.14 -1.59 14.57
C SER A 123 -20.40 -0.55 13.72
N GLY A 124 -21.08 -0.03 12.71
CA GLY A 124 -20.53 0.93 11.76
C GLY A 124 -20.09 0.28 10.45
N SER A 125 -19.61 1.11 9.53
CA SER A 125 -19.10 0.69 8.23
C SER A 125 -17.74 0.05 8.35
N VAL A 126 -17.46 -0.92 7.49
CA VAL A 126 -16.17 -1.61 7.37
C VAL A 126 -15.75 -1.66 5.91
N ASP A 127 -14.46 -1.67 5.68
CA ASP A 127 -13.89 -1.95 4.37
C ASP A 127 -14.12 -3.42 4.01
N ILE A 128 -14.44 -3.69 2.75
CA ILE A 128 -14.56 -5.07 2.27
C ILE A 128 -13.72 -5.24 1.02
N ASP A 129 -13.00 -6.34 1.02
CA ASP A 129 -12.01 -6.65 0.01
C ASP A 129 -12.26 -7.99 -0.67
N VAL A 130 -11.81 -8.10 -1.92
CA VAL A 130 -11.69 -9.35 -2.67
C VAL A 130 -10.23 -9.63 -2.91
N TRP A 131 -9.82 -10.85 -2.60
CA TRP A 131 -8.47 -11.32 -2.87
C TRP A 131 -8.47 -12.27 -4.08
N MET A 132 -7.71 -11.94 -5.11
CA MET A 132 -7.58 -12.74 -6.32
C MET A 132 -6.37 -13.68 -6.19
N LYS A 133 -6.60 -14.95 -6.49
CA LYS A 133 -5.56 -15.99 -6.46
C LYS A 133 -5.04 -16.28 -7.86
#